data_5e25daaf8ce0946263ecad384d0613e0
#
_entry.id   5e25daaf8ce0946263ecad384d0613e0
#
_cell.length_a   1.000
_cell.length_b   1.000
_cell.length_c   1.000
_cell.angle_alpha   90.00
_cell.angle_beta   90.00
_cell.angle_gamma   90.00
#
_symmetry.space_group_name_H-M   'P 1'
#
loop_
_entity.id
_entity.type
_entity.pdbx_description
1 polymer ?
#
loop_
_entity_poly.entity_id
_entity_poly.type
_entity_poly.pdbx_seq_one_letter_code
_entity_poly.pdbx_strand_id
1 'polypeptide(L)'
;MFPESAYTFINHKTIPGAMKLSQAYELAIKTGIKHDPRSKEEIDRVLKEAKDAREEAKKAKRHFDEERLWNPYADSRFSWGDGDAEVSRILWGIDIGTGEMVLADRLREKGERIDAVVGHHPLGLAKTPFPEVMWMQTDMYHDAGMPINVAEGIMAPRMKEVLRNVMGSNYNQSVDAGRLLGMPIMNIHTPADNCVQSFLEKKFSKEEPKRLKEIIDRLMEEPEFRIATEQNSPPKIICGDPNGRCGKVIFKMTGGTSGPKEVYEKMSQAGVGTIVGMHFPDNHIDEAKKHNVNLVISGHMASDSLGINIIADVWEKKGIETVPFSGLIRVSRN
;
A
#
# COMPACT_ATOMS: atom_id res chain seq x y z
N MET A 1 3.44 24.38 -18.43
CA MET A 1 2.53 25.23 -17.62
C MET A 1 1.67 24.24 -16.83
N PHE A 2 1.95 24.05 -15.53
CA PHE A 2 1.18 23.13 -14.72
C PHE A 2 -0.22 23.73 -14.47
N PRO A 3 -1.30 22.96 -14.50
CA PRO A 3 -2.62 23.49 -14.22
C PRO A 3 -2.67 24.00 -12.77
N GLU A 4 -3.03 25.27 -12.58
CA GLU A 4 -3.15 25.95 -11.27
C GLU A 4 -4.21 25.34 -10.34
N SER A 5 -4.97 24.35 -10.79
CA SER A 5 -6.10 23.79 -10.04
C SER A 5 -5.75 22.74 -8.99
N ALA A 6 -4.49 22.30 -8.91
CA ALA A 6 -4.09 21.22 -7.98
C ALA A 6 -3.60 21.69 -6.61
N TYR A 7 -3.36 22.99 -6.39
CA TYR A 7 -2.82 23.54 -5.14
C TYR A 7 -3.63 24.73 -4.63
N THR A 8 -4.90 24.50 -4.35
CA THR A 8 -5.68 25.50 -3.60
C THR A 8 -5.24 25.42 -2.14
N PHE A 9 -4.52 26.44 -1.65
CA PHE A 9 -4.27 26.62 -0.22
C PHE A 9 -5.64 26.81 0.46
N ILE A 10 -6.06 25.79 1.21
CA ILE A 10 -7.37 25.77 1.85
C ILE A 10 -7.30 26.66 3.10
N ASN A 11 -8.19 27.65 3.18
CA ASN A 11 -8.39 28.50 4.36
C ASN A 11 -8.61 27.64 5.62
N HIS A 12 -7.87 27.97 6.69
CA HIS A 12 -7.98 27.35 8.00
C HIS A 12 -9.41 27.40 8.56
N LYS A 13 -10.18 26.35 8.35
CA LYS A 13 -11.36 26.11 9.20
C LYS A 13 -10.92 25.26 10.38
N THR A 14 -11.10 25.80 11.58
CA THR A 14 -11.01 25.04 12.82
C THR A 14 -11.99 23.86 12.74
N ILE A 15 -11.47 22.64 12.62
CA ILE A 15 -12.29 21.43 12.59
C ILE A 15 -12.49 20.98 14.04
N PRO A 16 -13.73 20.92 14.57
CA PRO A 16 -13.97 20.43 15.92
C PRO A 16 -13.75 18.91 15.94
N GLY A 17 -12.88 18.43 16.82
CA GLY A 17 -12.69 17.01 17.08
C GLY A 17 -11.26 16.54 16.82
N ALA A 18 -10.29 17.06 17.59
CA ALA A 18 -8.93 16.54 17.56
C ALA A 18 -8.92 15.07 17.97
N MET A 19 -8.31 14.22 17.12
CA MET A 19 -8.07 12.82 17.38
C MET A 19 -6.61 12.65 17.81
N LYS A 20 -6.30 11.71 18.70
CA LYS A 20 -4.91 11.34 19.01
C LYS A 20 -4.23 10.71 17.80
N LEU A 21 -2.93 10.97 17.62
CA LEU A 21 -2.16 10.43 16.51
C LEU A 21 -2.16 8.89 16.50
N SER A 22 -2.05 8.24 17.67
CA SER A 22 -2.18 6.80 17.80
C SER A 22 -3.54 6.28 17.34
N GLN A 23 -4.63 6.99 17.65
CA GLN A 23 -5.98 6.63 17.21
C GLN A 23 -6.16 6.78 15.70
N ALA A 24 -5.54 7.81 15.09
CA ALA A 24 -5.55 7.99 13.65
C ALA A 24 -4.81 6.81 12.96
N TYR A 25 -3.65 6.43 13.50
CA TYR A 25 -2.89 5.27 13.03
C TYR A 25 -3.71 3.97 13.16
N GLU A 26 -4.27 3.69 14.35
CA GLU A 26 -5.12 2.51 14.54
C GLU A 26 -6.32 2.48 13.58
N LEU A 27 -6.92 3.64 13.32
CA LEU A 27 -8.05 3.74 12.39
C LEU A 27 -7.66 3.39 10.96
N ALA A 28 -6.45 3.78 10.54
CA ALA A 28 -5.90 3.39 9.23
C ALA A 28 -5.68 1.87 9.15
N ILE A 29 -5.07 1.27 10.18
CA ILE A 29 -4.89 -0.19 10.24
C ILE A 29 -6.24 -0.93 10.22
N LYS A 30 -7.21 -0.50 11.03
CA LYS A 30 -8.57 -1.07 11.04
C LYS A 30 -9.27 -0.92 9.67
N THR A 31 -9.04 0.18 8.97
CA THR A 31 -9.54 0.38 7.61
C THR A 31 -8.91 -0.64 6.66
N GLY A 32 -7.59 -0.83 6.73
CA GLY A 32 -6.88 -1.85 5.94
C GLY A 32 -7.38 -3.27 6.22
N ILE A 33 -7.63 -3.63 7.49
CA ILE A 33 -8.19 -4.93 7.87
C ILE A 33 -9.58 -5.13 7.27
N LYS A 34 -10.42 -4.10 7.24
CA LYS A 34 -11.76 -4.17 6.62
C LYS A 34 -11.70 -4.44 5.10
N HIS A 35 -10.62 -4.04 4.46
CA HIS A 35 -10.39 -4.17 3.02
C HIS A 35 -9.38 -5.28 2.68
N ASP A 36 -8.94 -6.07 3.68
CA ASP A 36 -7.99 -7.16 3.45
C ASP A 36 -8.64 -8.23 2.55
N PRO A 37 -7.95 -8.67 1.49
CA PRO A 37 -8.47 -9.72 0.61
C PRO A 37 -8.57 -11.09 1.29
N ARG A 38 -7.82 -11.31 2.39
CA ARG A 38 -7.87 -12.56 3.15
C ARG A 38 -9.16 -12.67 3.97
N SER A 39 -9.53 -13.90 4.31
CA SER A 39 -10.64 -14.13 5.24
C SER A 39 -10.34 -13.60 6.64
N LYS A 40 -11.39 -13.38 7.41
CA LYS A 40 -11.24 -12.99 8.82
C LYS A 40 -10.47 -14.06 9.61
N GLU A 41 -10.70 -15.32 9.31
CA GLU A 41 -10.06 -16.49 9.94
C GLU A 41 -8.54 -16.44 9.72
N GLU A 42 -8.08 -16.07 8.52
CA GLU A 42 -6.65 -15.93 8.22
C GLU A 42 -6.02 -14.75 8.96
N ILE A 43 -6.71 -13.62 9.05
CA ILE A 43 -6.24 -12.47 9.84
C ILE A 43 -6.14 -12.83 11.32
N ASP A 44 -7.18 -13.50 11.87
CA ASP A 44 -7.19 -13.96 13.25
C ASP A 44 -6.07 -14.98 13.51
N ARG A 45 -5.73 -15.85 12.54
CA ARG A 45 -4.58 -16.76 12.60
C ARG A 45 -3.26 -15.99 12.72
N VAL A 46 -3.03 -14.98 11.88
CA VAL A 46 -1.82 -14.15 11.94
C VAL A 46 -1.66 -13.47 13.29
N LEU A 47 -2.75 -12.91 13.84
CA LEU A 47 -2.73 -12.26 15.14
C LEU A 47 -2.52 -13.26 16.29
N LYS A 48 -3.02 -14.49 16.16
CA LYS A 48 -2.76 -15.56 17.11
C LYS A 48 -1.30 -16.00 17.09
N GLU A 49 -0.72 -16.22 15.90
CA GLU A 49 0.69 -16.55 15.75
C GLU A 49 1.60 -15.47 16.36
N ALA A 50 1.23 -14.19 16.24
CA ALA A 50 1.94 -13.10 16.90
C ALA A 50 1.91 -13.19 18.42
N LYS A 51 0.76 -13.61 19.03
CA LYS A 51 0.66 -13.84 20.48
C LYS A 51 1.55 -14.98 20.92
N ASP A 52 1.58 -16.08 20.17
CA ASP A 52 2.42 -17.23 20.46
C ASP A 52 3.91 -16.85 20.35
N ALA A 53 4.29 -16.13 19.29
CA ALA A 53 5.66 -15.62 19.12
C ALA A 53 6.08 -14.65 20.23
N ARG A 54 5.18 -13.82 20.76
CA ARG A 54 5.43 -12.97 21.93
C ARG A 54 5.81 -13.78 23.16
N GLU A 55 5.05 -14.85 23.47
CA GLU A 55 5.33 -15.69 24.62
C GLU A 55 6.68 -16.44 24.48
N GLU A 56 7.04 -16.86 23.27
CA GLU A 56 8.36 -17.43 22.97
C GLU A 56 9.49 -16.38 23.13
N ALA A 57 9.29 -15.18 22.61
CA ALA A 57 10.25 -14.08 22.74
C ALA A 57 10.49 -13.72 24.20
N LYS A 58 9.41 -13.68 25.03
CA LYS A 58 9.47 -13.43 26.47
C LYS A 58 10.28 -14.51 27.19
N LYS A 59 10.03 -15.80 26.91
CA LYS A 59 10.79 -16.93 27.48
C LYS A 59 12.28 -16.85 27.09
N ALA A 60 12.58 -16.48 25.86
CA ALA A 60 13.93 -16.35 25.33
C ALA A 60 14.59 -15.00 25.65
N LYS A 61 13.94 -14.08 26.37
CA LYS A 61 14.38 -12.72 26.67
C LYS A 61 14.79 -11.94 25.39
N ARG A 62 14.05 -12.12 24.31
CA ARG A 62 14.25 -11.42 23.03
C ARG A 62 13.25 -10.27 22.90
N HIS A 63 13.61 -9.27 22.11
CA HIS A 63 12.70 -8.19 21.73
C HIS A 63 11.51 -8.76 20.95
N PHE A 64 10.33 -8.20 21.20
CA PHE A 64 9.12 -8.45 20.43
C PHE A 64 8.45 -7.12 20.10
N ASP A 65 7.97 -6.97 18.90
CA ASP A 65 7.23 -5.81 18.43
C ASP A 65 5.75 -5.94 18.86
N GLU A 66 5.36 -5.21 19.91
CA GLU A 66 4.02 -5.27 20.51
C GLU A 66 2.89 -4.83 19.56
N GLU A 67 3.17 -4.05 18.50
CA GLU A 67 2.16 -3.69 17.50
C GLU A 67 1.62 -4.92 16.79
N ARG A 68 2.40 -5.97 16.62
CA ARG A 68 2.00 -7.23 15.96
C ARG A 68 0.80 -7.92 16.63
N LEU A 69 0.49 -7.58 17.88
CA LEU A 69 -0.66 -8.15 18.60
C LEU A 69 -2.01 -7.68 18.09
N TRP A 70 -2.03 -6.56 17.36
CA TRP A 70 -3.25 -5.96 16.81
C TRP A 70 -3.11 -5.46 15.36
N ASN A 71 -1.89 -5.27 14.89
CA ASN A 71 -1.57 -4.89 13.52
C ASN A 71 -0.97 -6.09 12.77
N PRO A 72 -1.70 -6.71 11.82
CA PRO A 72 -1.21 -7.86 11.06
C PRO A 72 -0.22 -7.49 9.94
N TYR A 73 0.07 -6.21 9.74
CA TYR A 73 0.91 -5.70 8.64
C TYR A 73 2.27 -5.28 9.16
N ALA A 74 3.29 -6.11 8.92
CA ALA A 74 4.66 -5.84 9.38
C ALA A 74 5.31 -4.60 8.73
N ASP A 75 4.77 -4.17 7.60
CA ASP A 75 5.25 -3.05 6.78
C ASP A 75 4.57 -1.70 7.06
N SER A 76 3.77 -1.63 8.10
CA SER A 76 3.12 -0.39 8.56
C SER A 76 3.37 -0.21 10.05
N ARG A 77 4.07 0.87 10.43
CA ARG A 77 4.49 1.12 11.82
C ARG A 77 4.45 2.59 12.18
N PHE A 78 4.14 2.83 13.46
CA PHE A 78 4.37 4.12 14.09
C PHE A 78 5.85 4.22 14.47
N SER A 79 6.63 4.96 13.69
CA SER A 79 8.10 4.93 13.81
C SER A 79 8.65 5.87 14.88
N TRP A 80 8.05 7.08 15.05
CA TRP A 80 8.48 8.04 16.05
C TRP A 80 7.42 9.12 16.30
N GLY A 81 7.30 9.58 17.54
CA GLY A 81 6.46 10.70 17.98
C GLY A 81 5.64 10.40 19.23
N ASP A 82 4.93 11.42 19.71
CA ASP A 82 3.96 11.26 20.81
C ASP A 82 2.62 10.78 20.24
N GLY A 83 2.26 9.54 20.52
CA GLY A 83 0.99 8.96 20.09
C GLY A 83 -0.23 9.60 20.75
N ASP A 84 -0.07 10.28 21.89
CA ASP A 84 -1.15 10.98 22.59
C ASP A 84 -1.36 12.43 22.09
N ALA A 85 -0.45 12.95 21.25
CA ALA A 85 -0.60 14.25 20.64
C ALA A 85 -1.88 14.33 19.80
N GLU A 86 -2.63 15.43 19.95
CA GLU A 86 -3.80 15.71 19.12
C GLU A 86 -3.41 16.16 17.73
N VAL A 87 -4.01 15.54 16.71
CA VAL A 87 -3.74 15.83 15.31
C VAL A 87 -4.99 16.25 14.57
N SER A 88 -4.84 17.19 13.66
CA SER A 88 -5.90 17.67 12.78
C SER A 88 -5.40 17.95 11.35
N ARG A 89 -4.08 17.99 11.11
CA ARG A 89 -3.50 18.24 9.79
C ARG A 89 -2.21 17.46 9.60
N ILE A 90 -2.22 16.54 8.66
CA ILE A 90 -1.14 15.58 8.40
C ILE A 90 -0.65 15.73 6.96
N LEU A 91 0.67 15.79 6.76
CA LEU A 91 1.28 15.59 5.43
C LEU A 91 1.35 14.09 5.12
N TRP A 92 0.80 13.68 3.97
CA TRP A 92 0.89 12.29 3.52
C TRP A 92 1.50 12.23 2.12
N GLY A 93 2.55 11.43 1.98
CA GLY A 93 3.25 11.20 0.73
C GLY A 93 3.53 9.73 0.45
N ILE A 94 3.99 9.44 -0.76
CA ILE A 94 4.37 8.08 -1.15
C ILE A 94 5.71 7.72 -0.51
N ASP A 95 6.78 8.43 -0.88
CA ASP A 95 8.12 8.24 -0.35
C ASP A 95 8.50 9.37 0.61
N ILE A 96 8.97 9.03 1.80
CA ILE A 96 9.43 10.01 2.78
C ILE A 96 10.91 9.82 3.07
N GLY A 97 11.70 10.76 2.56
CA GLY A 97 13.11 10.90 2.87
C GLY A 97 13.37 12.06 3.82
N THR A 98 14.65 12.38 4.03
CA THR A 98 15.07 13.54 4.84
C THR A 98 14.55 14.86 4.24
N GLY A 99 14.51 14.96 2.90
CA GLY A 99 14.03 16.16 2.20
C GLY A 99 12.57 16.48 2.51
N GLU A 100 11.69 15.48 2.52
CA GLU A 100 10.27 15.59 2.86
C GLU A 100 10.09 16.01 4.31
N MET A 101 10.91 15.47 5.23
CA MET A 101 10.89 15.87 6.64
C MET A 101 11.32 17.32 6.85
N VAL A 102 12.36 17.78 6.16
CA VAL A 102 12.81 19.17 6.18
C VAL A 102 11.75 20.09 5.55
N LEU A 103 11.09 19.68 4.48
CA LEU A 103 10.00 20.45 3.88
C LEU A 103 8.83 20.61 4.86
N ALA A 104 8.44 19.55 5.57
CA ALA A 104 7.40 19.58 6.60
C ALA A 104 7.73 20.58 7.71
N ASP A 105 8.97 20.53 8.21
CA ASP A 105 9.46 21.47 9.23
C ASP A 105 9.48 22.92 8.71
N ARG A 106 9.96 23.12 7.49
CA ARG A 106 9.97 24.44 6.83
C ARG A 106 8.56 25.03 6.67
N LEU A 107 7.54 24.18 6.41
CA LEU A 107 6.15 24.61 6.37
C LEU A 107 5.68 25.05 7.77
N ARG A 108 6.04 24.33 8.84
CA ARG A 108 5.76 24.73 10.24
C ARG A 108 6.41 26.06 10.59
N GLU A 109 7.67 26.29 10.22
CA GLU A 109 8.35 27.57 10.40
C GLU A 109 7.64 28.74 9.69
N LYS A 110 6.96 28.46 8.56
CA LYS A 110 6.14 29.46 7.84
C LYS A 110 4.74 29.65 8.44
N GLY A 111 4.43 29.00 9.55
CA GLY A 111 3.16 29.11 10.24
C GLY A 111 2.09 28.12 9.79
N GLU A 112 2.41 27.17 8.90
CA GLU A 112 1.50 26.10 8.56
C GLU A 112 1.40 25.08 9.70
N ARG A 113 0.17 24.68 10.03
CA ARG A 113 -0.01 23.59 10.97
C ARG A 113 0.30 22.27 10.31
N ILE A 114 1.32 21.57 10.78
CA ILE A 114 1.66 20.19 10.39
C ILE A 114 1.87 19.39 11.68
N ASP A 115 0.99 18.47 11.97
CA ASP A 115 1.01 17.69 13.20
C ASP A 115 1.87 16.43 13.08
N ALA A 116 1.90 15.79 11.88
CA ALA A 116 2.68 14.59 11.59
C ALA A 116 2.97 14.44 10.08
N VAL A 117 3.93 13.59 9.76
CA VAL A 117 4.23 13.12 8.41
C VAL A 117 3.92 11.64 8.30
N VAL A 118 3.23 11.25 7.23
CA VAL A 118 2.91 9.86 6.91
C VAL A 118 3.53 9.49 5.58
N GLY A 119 4.31 8.41 5.57
CA GLY A 119 4.79 7.76 4.35
C GLY A 119 3.86 6.61 3.95
N HIS A 120 3.77 6.34 2.65
CA HIS A 120 3.18 5.11 2.19
C HIS A 120 4.21 3.98 2.25
N HIS A 121 5.30 4.10 1.52
CA HIS A 121 6.32 3.06 1.47
C HIS A 121 7.01 2.83 2.83
N PRO A 122 7.39 1.57 3.13
CA PRO A 122 7.96 1.19 4.42
C PRO A 122 9.26 1.92 4.76
N LEU A 123 9.32 2.47 5.97
CA LEU A 123 10.46 3.16 6.56
C LEU A 123 10.61 2.76 8.03
N GLY A 124 11.74 3.08 8.64
CA GLY A 124 11.98 2.83 10.05
C GLY A 124 11.73 1.38 10.46
N LEU A 125 10.93 1.20 11.49
CA LEU A 125 10.58 -0.10 12.06
C LEU A 125 9.83 -1.03 11.08
N ALA A 126 9.22 -0.50 10.04
CA ALA A 126 8.49 -1.26 9.03
C ALA A 126 9.39 -1.80 7.90
N LYS A 127 10.60 -1.25 7.72
CA LYS A 127 11.41 -1.56 6.53
C LYS A 127 11.98 -2.97 6.52
N THR A 128 12.56 -3.41 7.62
CA THR A 128 13.19 -4.73 7.69
C THR A 128 12.20 -5.89 7.78
N PRO A 129 11.06 -5.79 8.52
CA PRO A 129 10.05 -6.85 8.54
C PRO A 129 9.10 -6.83 7.33
N PHE A 130 9.21 -5.85 6.44
CA PHE A 130 8.41 -5.71 5.23
C PHE A 130 8.17 -7.03 4.47
N PRO A 131 9.16 -7.93 4.27
CA PRO A 131 8.89 -9.16 3.52
C PRO A 131 7.86 -10.09 4.17
N GLU A 132 7.57 -9.94 5.47
CA GLU A 132 6.60 -10.80 6.16
C GLU A 132 5.18 -10.64 5.62
N VAL A 133 4.80 -9.44 5.12
CA VAL A 133 3.47 -9.23 4.53
C VAL A 133 3.28 -9.99 3.21
N MET A 134 4.37 -10.42 2.56
CA MET A 134 4.29 -11.15 1.30
C MET A 134 3.59 -12.52 1.44
N TRP A 135 3.51 -13.07 2.66
CA TRP A 135 2.74 -14.29 2.90
C TRP A 135 1.28 -14.15 2.50
N MET A 136 0.68 -12.98 2.62
CA MET A 136 -0.71 -12.79 2.18
C MET A 136 -0.92 -13.05 0.68
N GLN A 137 0.14 -12.95 -0.14
CA GLN A 137 0.04 -13.32 -1.55
C GLN A 137 -0.22 -14.81 -1.75
N THR A 138 0.21 -15.69 -0.81
CA THR A 138 -0.07 -17.12 -0.91
C THR A 138 -1.56 -17.41 -0.78
N ASP A 139 -2.23 -16.70 0.12
CA ASP A 139 -3.68 -16.81 0.29
C ASP A 139 -4.41 -16.30 -0.96
N MET A 140 -3.99 -15.15 -1.50
CA MET A 140 -4.54 -14.58 -2.74
C MET A 140 -4.34 -15.53 -3.95
N TYR A 141 -3.19 -16.18 -4.04
CA TYR A 141 -2.93 -17.16 -5.10
C TYR A 141 -3.77 -18.43 -4.91
N HIS A 142 -3.99 -18.83 -3.66
CA HIS A 142 -4.88 -19.95 -3.34
C HIS A 142 -6.33 -19.66 -3.76
N ASP A 143 -6.83 -18.48 -3.45
CA ASP A 143 -8.18 -18.02 -3.86
C ASP A 143 -8.33 -17.92 -5.38
N ALA A 144 -7.22 -17.62 -6.08
CA ALA A 144 -7.19 -17.64 -7.53
C ALA A 144 -7.19 -19.06 -8.13
N GLY A 145 -6.96 -20.12 -7.31
CA GLY A 145 -7.03 -21.53 -7.70
C GLY A 145 -5.69 -22.30 -7.63
N MET A 146 -4.64 -21.69 -7.07
CA MET A 146 -3.36 -22.39 -6.84
C MET A 146 -3.44 -23.24 -5.56
N PRO A 147 -2.94 -24.47 -5.51
CA PRO A 147 -2.80 -25.20 -4.25
C PRO A 147 -1.92 -24.44 -3.26
N ILE A 148 -2.37 -24.31 -2.00
CA ILE A 148 -1.70 -23.49 -0.99
C ILE A 148 -0.25 -23.90 -0.74
N ASN A 149 0.05 -25.19 -0.67
CA ASN A 149 1.39 -25.71 -0.49
C ASN A 149 2.33 -25.37 -1.66
N VAL A 150 1.80 -25.20 -2.87
CA VAL A 150 2.56 -24.76 -4.06
C VAL A 150 2.84 -23.26 -3.94
N ALA A 151 1.84 -22.45 -3.55
CA ALA A 151 1.99 -21.03 -3.34
C ALA A 151 3.07 -20.73 -2.27
N GLU A 152 3.01 -21.42 -1.12
CA GLU A 152 4.02 -21.30 -0.06
C GLU A 152 5.42 -21.73 -0.53
N GLY A 153 5.51 -22.84 -1.25
CA GLY A 153 6.79 -23.38 -1.74
C GLY A 153 7.52 -22.43 -2.68
N ILE A 154 6.81 -21.73 -3.58
CA ILE A 154 7.42 -20.74 -4.48
C ILE A 154 7.65 -19.38 -3.80
N MET A 155 6.85 -19.02 -2.78
CA MET A 155 6.98 -17.75 -2.06
C MET A 155 8.17 -17.71 -1.10
N ALA A 156 8.44 -18.79 -0.37
CA ALA A 156 9.47 -18.84 0.66
C ALA A 156 10.89 -18.44 0.18
N PRO A 157 11.38 -18.90 -0.98
CA PRO A 157 12.67 -18.44 -1.53
C PRO A 157 12.67 -16.95 -1.88
N ARG A 158 11.56 -16.44 -2.44
CA ARG A 158 11.41 -15.04 -2.83
C ARG A 158 11.44 -14.09 -1.62
N MET A 159 10.76 -14.45 -0.54
CA MET A 159 10.78 -13.68 0.70
C MET A 159 12.19 -13.55 1.28
N LYS A 160 12.97 -14.66 1.26
CA LYS A 160 14.37 -14.64 1.70
C LYS A 160 15.24 -13.73 0.83
N GLU A 161 14.97 -13.67 -0.47
CA GLU A 161 15.64 -12.75 -1.39
C GLU A 161 15.30 -11.29 -1.05
N VAL A 162 14.01 -10.97 -0.91
CA VAL A 162 13.57 -9.62 -0.56
C VAL A 162 14.14 -9.19 0.79
N LEU A 163 14.14 -10.09 1.79
CA LEU A 163 14.75 -9.80 3.11
C LEU A 163 16.22 -9.41 2.98
N ARG A 164 17.02 -10.17 2.21
CA ARG A 164 18.44 -9.81 2.00
C ARG A 164 18.60 -8.43 1.34
N ASN A 165 17.72 -8.08 0.41
CA ASN A 165 17.76 -6.80 -0.28
C ASN A 165 17.44 -5.62 0.67
N VAL A 166 16.42 -5.77 1.53
CA VAL A 166 16.03 -4.68 2.45
C VAL A 166 17.00 -4.53 3.64
N MET A 167 17.65 -5.61 4.07
CA MET A 167 18.63 -5.54 5.18
C MET A 167 19.85 -4.67 4.87
N GLY A 168 20.17 -4.44 3.60
CA GLY A 168 21.28 -3.56 3.19
C GLY A 168 20.92 -2.06 3.19
N SER A 169 19.66 -1.68 3.46
CA SER A 169 19.22 -0.30 3.37
C SER A 169 19.38 0.46 4.70
N ASN A 170 19.62 1.78 4.60
CA ASN A 170 19.46 2.67 5.74
C ASN A 170 17.98 2.95 5.94
N TYR A 171 17.37 2.27 6.90
CA TYR A 171 15.93 2.36 7.17
C TYR A 171 15.53 3.52 8.09
N ASN A 172 16.47 4.15 8.81
CA ASN A 172 16.20 5.15 9.83
C ASN A 172 16.39 6.61 9.37
N GLN A 173 16.86 6.86 8.16
CA GLN A 173 17.24 8.20 7.70
C GLN A 173 16.12 9.24 7.89
N SER A 174 14.89 8.94 7.49
CA SER A 174 13.75 9.83 7.66
C SER A 174 13.23 9.87 9.10
N VAL A 175 13.31 8.75 9.83
CA VAL A 175 12.92 8.66 11.24
C VAL A 175 13.84 9.51 12.12
N ASP A 176 15.15 9.46 11.87
CA ASP A 176 16.11 10.31 12.57
C ASP A 176 15.90 11.79 12.28
N ALA A 177 15.56 12.15 11.04
CA ALA A 177 15.17 13.52 10.69
C ALA A 177 13.92 13.95 11.47
N GLY A 178 12.88 13.11 11.51
CA GLY A 178 11.67 13.36 12.31
C GLY A 178 11.97 13.59 13.78
N ARG A 179 12.79 12.71 14.37
CA ARG A 179 13.21 12.82 15.78
C ARG A 179 13.95 14.12 16.07
N LEU A 180 14.88 14.52 15.20
CA LEU A 180 15.68 15.75 15.39
C LEU A 180 14.86 17.02 15.21
N LEU A 181 13.86 17.00 14.32
CA LEU A 181 12.96 18.13 14.04
C LEU A 181 11.71 18.15 14.94
N GLY A 182 11.55 17.16 15.83
CA GLY A 182 10.34 17.05 16.64
C GLY A 182 9.07 16.84 15.80
N MET A 183 9.17 16.14 14.66
CA MET A 183 8.10 15.87 13.72
C MET A 183 7.70 14.40 13.78
N PRO A 184 6.52 14.04 14.29
CA PRO A 184 6.05 12.66 14.30
C PRO A 184 6.04 12.05 12.90
N ILE A 185 6.44 10.76 12.79
CA ILE A 185 6.52 10.03 11.54
C ILE A 185 6.04 8.60 11.70
N MET A 186 5.21 8.17 10.77
CA MET A 186 4.72 6.79 10.62
C MET A 186 4.61 6.44 9.15
N ASN A 187 4.40 5.15 8.84
CA ASN A 187 4.03 4.74 7.49
C ASN A 187 2.82 3.80 7.50
N ILE A 188 2.05 3.83 6.41
CA ILE A 188 0.85 3.03 6.18
C ILE A 188 0.92 2.48 4.76
N HIS A 189 1.39 1.23 4.61
CA HIS A 189 1.61 0.56 3.33
C HIS A 189 0.47 -0.41 3.00
N THR A 190 0.59 -1.68 3.42
CA THR A 190 -0.42 -2.70 3.13
C THR A 190 -1.86 -2.30 3.47
N PRO A 191 -2.18 -1.54 4.54
CA PRO A 191 -3.54 -1.05 4.75
C PRO A 191 -4.10 -0.23 3.59
N ALA A 192 -3.28 0.64 2.96
CA ALA A 192 -3.69 1.41 1.79
C ALA A 192 -3.78 0.52 0.54
N ASP A 193 -2.82 -0.39 0.35
CA ASP A 193 -2.83 -1.36 -0.74
C ASP A 193 -4.07 -2.25 -0.73
N ASN A 194 -4.49 -2.71 0.45
CA ASN A 194 -5.74 -3.46 0.62
C ASN A 194 -6.96 -2.63 0.20
N CYS A 195 -6.95 -1.34 0.46
CA CYS A 195 -8.03 -0.45 0.04
C CYS A 195 -8.14 -0.36 -1.48
N VAL A 196 -7.03 -0.18 -2.21
CA VAL A 196 -7.07 -0.16 -3.69
C VAL A 196 -7.38 -1.54 -4.26
N GLN A 197 -6.85 -2.63 -3.68
CA GLN A 197 -7.16 -4.00 -4.07
C GLN A 197 -8.68 -4.25 -4.03
N SER A 198 -9.27 -4.07 -2.86
CA SER A 198 -10.71 -4.24 -2.64
C SER A 198 -11.57 -3.31 -3.50
N PHE A 199 -11.14 -2.06 -3.72
CA PHE A 199 -11.84 -1.11 -4.55
C PHE A 199 -11.91 -1.59 -6.01
N LEU A 200 -10.77 -1.99 -6.58
CA LEU A 200 -10.70 -2.45 -7.98
C LEU A 200 -11.44 -3.77 -8.16
N GLU A 201 -11.26 -4.75 -7.28
CA GLU A 201 -12.03 -6.00 -7.32
C GLU A 201 -13.53 -5.75 -7.32
N LYS A 202 -14.03 -4.91 -6.42
CA LYS A 202 -15.44 -4.54 -6.36
C LYS A 202 -15.91 -3.79 -7.60
N LYS A 203 -15.07 -2.91 -8.16
CA LYS A 203 -15.40 -2.17 -9.39
C LYS A 203 -15.55 -3.11 -10.57
N PHE A 204 -14.62 -4.04 -10.73
CA PHE A 204 -14.58 -4.96 -11.86
C PHE A 204 -15.53 -6.17 -11.72
N SER A 205 -15.93 -6.53 -10.51
CA SER A 205 -16.92 -7.61 -10.29
C SER A 205 -18.33 -7.23 -10.72
N LYS A 206 -18.66 -5.93 -10.86
CA LYS A 206 -19.98 -5.48 -11.32
C LYS A 206 -20.24 -5.83 -12.78
N GLU A 207 -19.19 -5.83 -13.58
CA GLU A 207 -19.21 -6.19 -14.98
C GLU A 207 -17.79 -6.64 -15.35
N GLU A 208 -17.64 -7.90 -15.74
CA GLU A 208 -16.33 -8.45 -16.09
C GLU A 208 -15.85 -7.93 -17.47
N PRO A 209 -14.59 -7.45 -17.59
CA PRO A 209 -14.05 -7.02 -18.87
C PRO A 209 -13.88 -8.22 -19.79
N LYS A 210 -14.28 -8.09 -21.04
CA LYS A 210 -14.11 -9.14 -22.08
C LYS A 210 -12.82 -8.98 -22.86
N ARG A 211 -12.34 -7.73 -23.02
CA ARG A 211 -11.14 -7.37 -23.76
C ARG A 211 -10.18 -6.58 -22.91
N LEU A 212 -8.87 -6.73 -23.17
CA LEU A 212 -7.84 -6.04 -22.36
C LEU A 212 -7.99 -4.51 -22.38
N LYS A 213 -8.39 -3.90 -23.51
CA LYS A 213 -8.65 -2.46 -23.60
C LYS A 213 -9.71 -2.00 -22.61
N GLU A 214 -10.73 -2.82 -22.34
CA GLU A 214 -11.81 -2.47 -21.41
C GLU A 214 -11.30 -2.35 -19.96
N ILE A 215 -10.19 -3.03 -19.63
CA ILE A 215 -9.50 -2.86 -18.33
C ILE A 215 -8.93 -1.44 -18.25
N ILE A 216 -8.24 -0.98 -19.32
CA ILE A 216 -7.71 0.38 -19.38
C ILE A 216 -8.84 1.40 -19.28
N ASP A 217 -9.90 1.23 -20.08
CA ASP A 217 -11.04 2.15 -20.11
C ASP A 217 -11.63 2.32 -18.70
N ARG A 218 -11.82 1.23 -17.97
CA ARG A 218 -12.36 1.27 -16.59
C ARG A 218 -11.41 1.84 -15.56
N LEU A 219 -10.09 1.58 -15.66
CA LEU A 219 -9.13 2.24 -14.80
C LEU A 219 -9.21 3.75 -15.00
N MET A 220 -9.31 4.21 -16.25
CA MET A 220 -9.42 5.63 -16.62
C MET A 220 -10.72 6.31 -16.15
N GLU A 221 -11.71 5.58 -15.64
CA GLU A 221 -12.88 6.19 -14.97
C GLU A 221 -12.49 6.82 -13.62
N GLU A 222 -11.40 6.36 -12.98
CA GLU A 222 -10.95 6.92 -11.71
C GLU A 222 -10.05 8.14 -11.92
N PRO A 223 -10.25 9.21 -11.15
CA PRO A 223 -9.49 10.45 -11.28
C PRO A 223 -7.98 10.27 -11.13
N GLU A 224 -7.53 9.41 -10.21
CA GLU A 224 -6.12 9.16 -9.96
C GLU A 224 -5.38 8.68 -11.21
N PHE A 225 -5.99 7.77 -11.97
CA PHE A 225 -5.38 7.27 -13.22
C PHE A 225 -5.44 8.30 -14.35
N ARG A 226 -6.48 9.16 -14.39
CA ARG A 226 -6.53 10.29 -15.35
C ARG A 226 -5.43 11.31 -15.07
N ILE A 227 -5.30 11.73 -13.82
CA ILE A 227 -4.26 12.70 -13.40
C ILE A 227 -2.87 12.13 -13.65
N ALA A 228 -2.63 10.85 -13.33
CA ALA A 228 -1.37 10.20 -13.65
C ALA A 228 -1.10 10.16 -15.16
N THR A 229 -2.13 9.99 -15.98
CA THR A 229 -2.00 10.03 -17.45
C THR A 229 -1.58 11.42 -17.94
N GLU A 230 -2.12 12.49 -17.36
CA GLU A 230 -1.70 13.88 -17.63
C GLU A 230 -0.23 14.13 -17.24
N GLN A 231 0.28 13.35 -16.28
CA GLN A 231 1.67 13.33 -15.84
C GLN A 231 2.55 12.35 -16.65
N ASN A 232 2.08 11.86 -17.81
CA ASN A 232 2.75 10.87 -18.68
C ASN A 232 2.94 9.48 -18.05
N SER A 233 2.10 9.09 -17.09
CA SER A 233 2.13 7.78 -16.44
C SER A 233 0.78 7.04 -16.55
N PRO A 234 0.29 6.77 -17.78
CA PRO A 234 -1.00 6.11 -17.98
C PRO A 234 -0.96 4.63 -17.62
N PRO A 235 -2.11 4.02 -17.27
CA PRO A 235 -2.26 2.57 -17.28
C PRO A 235 -1.89 1.98 -18.65
N LYS A 236 -1.28 0.77 -18.66
CA LYS A 236 -0.72 0.22 -19.90
C LYS A 236 -0.80 -1.30 -19.97
N ILE A 237 -1.24 -1.84 -21.10
CA ILE A 237 -1.08 -3.26 -21.43
C ILE A 237 0.38 -3.49 -21.83
N ILE A 238 1.10 -4.35 -21.09
CA ILE A 238 2.51 -4.65 -21.34
C ILE A 238 2.74 -6.07 -21.86
N CYS A 239 1.73 -6.93 -21.70
CA CYS A 239 1.70 -8.26 -22.28
C CYS A 239 0.26 -8.57 -22.71
N GLY A 240 0.05 -8.95 -23.96
CA GLY A 240 -1.26 -9.23 -24.55
C GLY A 240 -1.68 -8.25 -25.64
N ASP A 241 -2.72 -8.60 -26.39
CA ASP A 241 -3.32 -7.76 -27.44
C ASP A 241 -4.48 -6.96 -26.84
N PRO A 242 -4.58 -5.62 -27.05
CA PRO A 242 -5.69 -4.79 -26.56
C PRO A 242 -7.07 -5.33 -26.92
N ASN A 243 -7.23 -5.98 -28.06
CA ASN A 243 -8.47 -6.64 -28.49
C ASN A 243 -8.54 -8.12 -28.08
N GLY A 244 -7.51 -8.66 -27.43
CA GLY A 244 -7.49 -10.02 -26.89
C GLY A 244 -8.48 -10.19 -25.74
N ARG A 245 -8.91 -11.45 -25.50
CA ARG A 245 -9.80 -11.79 -24.39
C ARG A 245 -9.04 -11.75 -23.07
N CYS A 246 -9.65 -11.21 -22.03
CA CYS A 246 -9.02 -11.13 -20.70
C CYS A 246 -8.87 -12.50 -20.01
N GLY A 247 -9.81 -13.46 -20.24
CA GLY A 247 -9.95 -14.60 -19.35
C GLY A 247 -10.29 -14.17 -17.91
N LYS A 248 -10.01 -15.01 -16.94
CA LYS A 248 -10.15 -14.65 -15.52
C LYS A 248 -9.13 -13.55 -15.18
N VAL A 249 -9.63 -12.41 -14.70
CA VAL A 249 -8.81 -11.25 -14.29
C VAL A 249 -8.60 -11.30 -12.79
N ILE A 250 -7.36 -11.15 -12.35
CA ILE A 250 -7.02 -10.94 -10.93
C ILE A 250 -6.26 -9.63 -10.75
N PHE A 251 -6.43 -9.01 -9.60
CA PHE A 251 -5.73 -7.81 -9.19
C PHE A 251 -4.60 -8.17 -8.22
N LYS A 252 -3.46 -7.51 -8.37
CA LYS A 252 -2.31 -7.66 -7.49
C LYS A 252 -1.80 -6.29 -7.08
N MET A 253 -2.54 -5.66 -6.16
CA MET A 253 -2.24 -4.32 -5.64
C MET A 253 -1.64 -4.36 -4.23
N THR A 254 -1.75 -5.49 -3.52
CA THR A 254 -1.33 -5.64 -2.12
C THR A 254 -0.37 -6.82 -1.92
N GLY A 255 0.13 -6.97 -0.70
CA GLY A 255 1.05 -8.04 -0.31
C GLY A 255 2.52 -7.67 -0.51
N GLY A 256 2.86 -6.41 -0.31
CA GLY A 256 4.23 -5.92 -0.26
C GLY A 256 4.82 -5.64 -1.64
N THR A 257 5.65 -6.51 -2.17
CA THR A 257 6.31 -6.32 -3.48
C THR A 257 6.05 -7.46 -4.44
N SER A 258 6.70 -7.44 -5.61
CA SER A 258 6.57 -8.50 -6.61
C SER A 258 6.89 -9.87 -6.02
N GLY A 259 5.95 -10.80 -6.13
CA GLY A 259 6.12 -12.21 -5.73
C GLY A 259 7.13 -12.96 -6.61
N PRO A 260 7.16 -14.29 -6.55
CA PRO A 260 8.01 -15.10 -7.39
C PRO A 260 7.53 -15.09 -8.84
N LYS A 261 8.45 -15.09 -9.82
CA LYS A 261 8.09 -15.15 -11.24
C LYS A 261 7.45 -16.48 -11.65
N GLU A 262 7.72 -17.53 -10.91
CA GLU A 262 7.16 -18.88 -11.11
C GLU A 262 5.63 -18.92 -10.95
N VAL A 263 5.04 -17.88 -10.38
CA VAL A 263 3.59 -17.74 -10.20
C VAL A 263 2.82 -17.77 -11.52
N TYR A 264 3.39 -17.25 -12.61
CA TYR A 264 2.67 -17.13 -13.89
C TYR A 264 2.29 -18.49 -14.50
N GLU A 265 3.20 -19.47 -14.46
CA GLU A 265 2.88 -20.83 -14.88
C GLU A 265 1.71 -21.41 -14.09
N LYS A 266 1.75 -21.28 -12.77
CA LYS A 266 0.73 -21.85 -11.88
C LYS A 266 -0.59 -21.11 -11.98
N MET A 267 -0.57 -19.78 -12.15
CA MET A 267 -1.77 -18.98 -12.38
C MET A 267 -2.44 -19.33 -13.72
N SER A 268 -1.65 -19.51 -14.80
CA SER A 268 -2.17 -19.98 -16.09
C SER A 268 -2.85 -21.33 -15.96
N GLN A 269 -2.21 -22.29 -15.26
CA GLN A 269 -2.80 -23.62 -14.98
C GLN A 269 -4.07 -23.53 -14.13
N ALA A 270 -4.20 -22.53 -13.24
CA ALA A 270 -5.40 -22.24 -12.46
C ALA A 270 -6.48 -21.47 -13.26
N GLY A 271 -6.25 -21.22 -14.57
CA GLY A 271 -7.21 -20.56 -15.45
C GLY A 271 -7.18 -19.02 -15.41
N VAL A 272 -6.18 -18.41 -14.77
CA VAL A 272 -5.99 -16.96 -14.79
C VAL A 272 -5.48 -16.53 -16.16
N GLY A 273 -6.21 -15.64 -16.82
CA GLY A 273 -5.86 -15.09 -18.14
C GLY A 273 -5.17 -13.73 -18.07
N THR A 274 -5.45 -12.94 -17.06
CA THR A 274 -4.91 -11.57 -16.94
C THR A 274 -4.59 -11.23 -15.49
N ILE A 275 -3.43 -10.61 -15.26
CA ILE A 275 -3.04 -10.03 -13.98
C ILE A 275 -2.90 -8.51 -14.15
N VAL A 276 -3.62 -7.76 -13.33
CA VAL A 276 -3.52 -6.30 -13.23
C VAL A 276 -2.70 -5.99 -11.98
N GLY A 277 -1.60 -5.27 -12.13
CA GLY A 277 -0.72 -4.90 -11.03
C GLY A 277 -0.18 -3.49 -11.17
N MET A 278 0.46 -2.97 -10.13
CA MET A 278 1.00 -1.61 -10.11
C MET A 278 2.19 -1.46 -11.06
N HIS A 279 3.08 -2.45 -11.07
CA HIS A 279 4.24 -2.57 -11.98
C HIS A 279 4.70 -4.02 -12.08
N PHE A 280 5.51 -4.34 -13.10
CA PHE A 280 6.09 -5.67 -13.29
C PHE A 280 7.55 -5.55 -13.76
N PRO A 281 8.52 -6.28 -13.15
CA PRO A 281 9.88 -6.39 -13.64
C PRO A 281 9.95 -7.16 -14.97
N ASP A 282 10.99 -6.92 -15.77
CA ASP A 282 11.13 -7.53 -17.11
C ASP A 282 11.10 -9.07 -17.08
N ASN A 283 11.77 -9.69 -16.10
CA ASN A 283 11.76 -11.14 -15.94
C ASN A 283 10.36 -11.71 -15.61
N HIS A 284 9.45 -10.92 -15.06
CA HIS A 284 8.05 -11.28 -14.85
C HIS A 284 7.26 -11.18 -16.16
N ILE A 285 7.53 -10.16 -16.98
CA ILE A 285 6.90 -9.99 -18.29
C ILE A 285 7.26 -11.15 -19.20
N ASP A 286 8.51 -11.59 -19.21
CA ASP A 286 8.98 -12.71 -20.01
C ASP A 286 8.32 -14.02 -19.57
N GLU A 287 8.21 -14.26 -18.28
CA GLU A 287 7.57 -15.46 -17.76
C GLU A 287 6.04 -15.47 -18.04
N ALA A 288 5.38 -14.32 -17.91
CA ALA A 288 3.96 -14.17 -18.26
C ALA A 288 3.70 -14.46 -19.75
N LYS A 289 4.54 -13.94 -20.65
CA LYS A 289 4.47 -14.22 -22.09
C LYS A 289 4.59 -15.71 -22.37
N LYS A 290 5.55 -16.38 -21.74
CA LYS A 290 5.81 -17.82 -21.91
C LYS A 290 4.61 -18.69 -21.53
N HIS A 291 3.82 -18.23 -20.53
CA HIS A 291 2.65 -18.96 -20.02
C HIS A 291 1.31 -18.37 -20.48
N ASN A 292 1.30 -17.47 -21.48
CA ASN A 292 0.11 -16.84 -22.06
C ASN A 292 -0.75 -16.10 -21.03
N VAL A 293 -0.12 -15.47 -20.03
CA VAL A 293 -0.78 -14.59 -19.06
C VAL A 293 -0.64 -13.15 -19.52
N ASN A 294 -1.77 -12.46 -19.70
CA ASN A 294 -1.75 -11.04 -20.02
C ASN A 294 -1.37 -10.20 -18.79
N LEU A 295 -0.63 -9.11 -18.99
CA LEU A 295 -0.25 -8.18 -17.94
C LEU A 295 -0.71 -6.75 -18.25
N VAL A 296 -1.35 -6.13 -17.27
CA VAL A 296 -1.76 -4.73 -17.32
C VAL A 296 -1.14 -4.00 -16.13
N ILE A 297 -0.35 -2.97 -16.41
CA ILE A 297 0.12 -2.02 -15.40
C ILE A 297 -1.00 -1.00 -15.16
N SER A 298 -1.47 -0.88 -13.92
CA SER A 298 -2.40 0.19 -13.53
C SER A 298 -1.68 1.52 -13.30
N GLY A 299 -0.42 1.48 -12.93
CA GLY A 299 0.38 2.63 -12.51
C GLY A 299 0.55 2.69 -10.99
N HIS A 300 1.81 2.72 -10.52
CA HIS A 300 2.14 2.63 -9.09
C HIS A 300 1.56 3.80 -8.31
N MET A 301 1.99 5.03 -8.62
CA MET A 301 1.59 6.26 -7.93
C MET A 301 0.07 6.46 -7.89
N ALA A 302 -0.64 6.16 -8.99
CA ALA A 302 -2.09 6.31 -9.07
C ALA A 302 -2.81 5.27 -8.19
N SER A 303 -2.30 4.03 -8.17
CA SER A 303 -2.86 2.94 -7.36
C SER A 303 -2.66 3.19 -5.87
N ASP A 304 -1.45 3.56 -5.45
CA ASP A 304 -1.16 3.95 -4.07
C ASP A 304 -2.04 5.12 -3.63
N SER A 305 -2.14 6.15 -4.50
CA SER A 305 -2.97 7.32 -4.22
C SER A 305 -4.44 6.97 -4.01
N LEU A 306 -5.00 6.05 -4.81
CA LEU A 306 -6.37 5.60 -4.65
C LEU A 306 -6.57 4.91 -3.30
N GLY A 307 -5.66 4.02 -2.91
CA GLY A 307 -5.71 3.33 -1.63
C GLY A 307 -5.58 4.28 -0.44
N ILE A 308 -4.61 5.19 -0.49
CA ILE A 308 -4.40 6.25 0.51
C ILE A 308 -5.63 7.13 0.62
N ASN A 309 -6.24 7.54 -0.50
CA ASN A 309 -7.42 8.41 -0.52
C ASN A 309 -8.60 7.82 0.25
N ILE A 310 -8.79 6.50 0.21
CA ILE A 310 -9.85 5.82 0.97
C ILE A 310 -9.62 5.98 2.49
N ILE A 311 -8.39 5.85 2.96
CA ILE A 311 -8.05 6.06 4.38
C ILE A 311 -8.12 7.54 4.73
N ALA A 312 -7.62 8.42 3.88
CA ALA A 312 -7.66 9.87 4.07
C ALA A 312 -9.10 10.39 4.19
N ASP A 313 -10.03 9.86 3.38
CA ASP A 313 -11.45 10.18 3.47
C ASP A 313 -12.07 9.75 4.82
N VAL A 314 -11.62 8.61 5.38
CA VAL A 314 -12.03 8.19 6.73
C VAL A 314 -11.48 9.15 7.78
N TRP A 315 -10.24 9.62 7.66
CA TRP A 315 -9.63 10.59 8.54
C TRP A 315 -10.31 11.96 8.47
N GLU A 316 -10.63 12.44 7.26
CA GLU A 316 -11.33 13.71 7.06
C GLU A 316 -12.71 13.74 7.74
N LYS A 317 -13.46 12.64 7.69
CA LYS A 317 -14.73 12.48 8.44
C LYS A 317 -14.54 12.54 9.96
N LYS A 318 -13.30 12.37 10.44
CA LYS A 318 -12.92 12.48 11.86
C LYS A 318 -12.20 13.78 12.19
N GLY A 319 -12.15 14.73 11.25
CA GLY A 319 -11.56 16.05 11.46
C GLY A 319 -10.06 16.15 11.23
N ILE A 320 -9.45 15.17 10.56
CA ILE A 320 -8.03 15.20 10.18
C ILE A 320 -7.92 15.54 8.70
N GLU A 321 -7.37 16.70 8.38
CA GLU A 321 -7.03 17.12 7.03
C GLU A 321 -5.79 16.37 6.54
N THR A 322 -5.86 15.80 5.34
CA THR A 322 -4.71 15.20 4.66
C THR A 322 -4.19 16.15 3.58
N VAL A 323 -2.97 16.64 3.78
CA VAL A 323 -2.26 17.48 2.80
C VAL A 323 -1.35 16.58 1.95
N PRO A 324 -1.59 16.48 0.64
CA PRO A 324 -0.78 15.63 -0.23
C PRO A 324 0.58 16.25 -0.53
N PHE A 325 1.61 15.42 -0.55
CA PHE A 325 2.95 15.78 -1.04
C PHE A 325 3.70 14.52 -1.49
N SER A 326 4.94 14.65 -1.92
CA SER A 326 5.78 13.50 -2.33
C SER A 326 5.02 12.47 -3.20
N GLY A 327 4.38 12.95 -4.26
CA GLY A 327 3.74 12.13 -5.28
C GLY A 327 2.29 11.70 -5.02
N LEU A 328 1.72 11.95 -3.84
CA LEU A 328 0.32 11.60 -3.57
C LEU A 328 -0.64 12.46 -4.40
N ILE A 329 -1.50 11.80 -5.17
CA ILE A 329 -2.63 12.41 -5.90
C ILE A 329 -3.86 12.37 -4.98
N ARG A 330 -4.18 13.49 -4.33
CA ARG A 330 -5.34 13.55 -3.42
C ARG A 330 -6.64 13.76 -4.21
N VAL A 331 -7.54 12.79 -4.11
CA VAL A 331 -8.91 12.85 -4.63
C VAL A 331 -9.85 12.47 -3.48
N SER A 332 -10.66 13.41 -3.02
CA SER A 332 -11.69 13.14 -2.00
C SER A 332 -12.95 12.54 -2.63
N ARG A 333 -13.49 11.54 -1.97
CA ARG A 333 -14.77 10.88 -2.28
C ARG A 333 -15.82 11.12 -1.19
N ASN A 334 -15.58 12.11 -0.28
CA ASN A 334 -16.48 12.50 0.81
C ASN A 334 -17.62 13.39 0.33
#